data_6715656f7b41d435ce897c905c2a7f55
#
_entry.id   6715656f7b41d435ce897c905c2a7f55
#
_cell.length_a   1.000
_cell.length_b   1.000
_cell.length_c   1.000
_cell.angle_alpha   90.00
_cell.angle_beta   90.00
_cell.angle_gamma   90.00
#
_symmetry.space_group_name_H-M   'P 1'
#
loop_
_entity.id
_entity.type
_entity.pdbx_description
1 polymer ?
#
loop_
_entity_poly.entity_id
_entity_poly.type
_entity_poly.pdbx_seq_one_letter_code
_entity_poly.pdbx_strand_id
1 'polypeptide(L)'
;YRYLNANAHVIPVPLVNLINGGKLTSNDLEIQEFIIMPVGASDLLEGMQMCYEINMVLHDLIVAKYGKIAVNVGDEGGFAPPMRGVDEPMEFLAKAVERSGYADDIVYGYDAAASHWYDWDKGIYLFDGNEMNRDQVIELYVRLCRDYPVASIEDPLMEDDFEGHAILVEKLEGVQIVGDDLFTTNLEYLRRGVEENSANAMLWKFNQVGTISEALDAADFAYRSGYGVQVSERSGETEDTSIADLSVA
;
A
#
# COMPACT_ATOMS: atom_id res chain seq x y z
N TYR A 1 -11.66 -21.21 1.43
CA TYR A 1 -11.09 -20.83 2.73
C TYR A 1 -11.29 -21.90 3.81
N ARG A 2 -12.49 -22.47 3.97
CA ARG A 2 -12.80 -23.45 5.03
C ARG A 2 -11.96 -24.73 4.98
N TYR A 3 -11.43 -25.08 3.80
CA TYR A 3 -10.49 -26.22 3.66
C TYR A 3 -9.15 -25.91 4.32
N LEU A 4 -8.69 -24.67 4.22
CA LEU A 4 -7.42 -24.19 4.78
C LEU A 4 -7.54 -23.92 6.29
N ASN A 5 -8.64 -23.28 6.71
CA ASN A 5 -8.92 -22.98 8.10
C ASN A 5 -10.43 -23.10 8.37
N ALA A 6 -10.82 -24.14 9.10
CA ALA A 6 -12.23 -24.40 9.42
C ALA A 6 -12.87 -23.30 10.29
N ASN A 7 -12.07 -22.51 10.98
CA ASN A 7 -12.51 -21.41 11.86
C ASN A 7 -12.44 -20.03 11.17
N ALA A 8 -12.02 -19.98 9.90
CA ALA A 8 -11.94 -18.74 9.14
C ALA A 8 -13.34 -18.15 8.90
N HIS A 9 -13.57 -16.93 9.35
CA HIS A 9 -14.84 -16.22 9.23
C HIS A 9 -14.69 -14.70 9.28
N VAL A 10 -13.45 -14.20 9.25
CA VAL A 10 -13.16 -12.76 9.25
C VAL A 10 -12.78 -12.36 7.84
N ILE A 11 -13.47 -11.37 7.29
CA ILE A 11 -13.10 -10.74 6.01
C ILE A 11 -12.22 -9.54 6.36
N PRO A 12 -11.02 -9.43 5.78
CA PRO A 12 -10.15 -8.29 6.04
C PRO A 12 -10.71 -7.00 5.45
N VAL A 13 -10.31 -5.86 6.00
CA VAL A 13 -10.58 -4.54 5.40
C VAL A 13 -9.86 -4.47 4.06
N PRO A 14 -10.55 -4.14 2.95
CA PRO A 14 -9.90 -4.00 1.66
C PRO A 14 -9.03 -2.75 1.61
N LEU A 15 -7.85 -2.87 1.01
CA LEU A 15 -7.01 -1.76 0.57
C LEU A 15 -7.29 -1.53 -0.90
N VAL A 16 -7.80 -0.35 -1.26
CA VAL A 16 -8.25 -0.05 -2.62
C VAL A 16 -7.41 1.05 -3.22
N ASN A 17 -6.60 0.69 -4.21
CA ASN A 17 -5.76 1.60 -4.95
C ASN A 17 -6.61 2.47 -5.90
N LEU A 18 -6.59 3.79 -5.73
CA LEU A 18 -7.38 4.73 -6.54
C LEU A 18 -6.55 5.60 -7.48
N ILE A 19 -5.27 5.83 -7.17
CA ILE A 19 -4.34 6.56 -8.04
C ILE A 19 -3.05 5.77 -8.15
N ASN A 20 -2.65 5.48 -9.39
CA ASN A 20 -1.40 4.82 -9.71
C ASN A 20 -0.31 5.80 -10.13
N GLY A 21 0.91 5.49 -9.72
CA GLY A 21 2.15 6.11 -10.16
C GLY A 21 3.24 5.07 -10.39
N GLY A 22 4.49 5.44 -10.20
CA GLY A 22 5.64 4.57 -10.29
C GLY A 22 5.73 3.82 -11.61
N LYS A 23 6.10 2.55 -11.54
CA LYS A 23 6.23 1.68 -12.73
C LYS A 23 4.90 1.19 -13.30
N LEU A 24 3.80 1.38 -12.60
CA LEU A 24 2.47 0.95 -13.05
C LEU A 24 1.88 1.86 -14.14
N THR A 25 2.48 3.03 -14.34
CA THR A 25 1.97 4.02 -15.28
C THR A 25 3.13 4.76 -15.98
N SER A 26 2.77 5.68 -16.88
CA SER A 26 3.71 6.58 -17.53
C SER A 26 3.56 8.04 -17.08
N ASN A 27 2.91 8.29 -15.94
CA ASN A 27 2.87 9.62 -15.34
C ASN A 27 4.15 9.93 -14.54
N ASP A 28 4.21 11.13 -13.94
CA ASP A 28 5.41 11.60 -13.22
C ASP A 28 5.30 11.38 -11.68
N LEU A 29 4.39 10.51 -11.20
CA LEU A 29 4.29 10.16 -9.78
C LEU A 29 5.31 9.07 -9.42
N GLU A 30 6.10 9.29 -8.38
CA GLU A 30 7.05 8.29 -7.87
C GLU A 30 6.37 7.25 -6.98
N ILE A 31 5.43 7.66 -6.12
CA ILE A 31 4.65 6.74 -5.28
C ILE A 31 3.74 5.89 -6.18
N GLN A 32 3.81 4.58 -5.99
CA GLN A 32 3.18 3.60 -6.87
C GLN A 32 1.67 3.52 -6.67
N GLU A 33 1.20 3.61 -5.40
CA GLU A 33 -0.20 3.50 -5.07
C GLU A 33 -0.64 4.51 -4.02
N PHE A 34 -1.80 5.11 -4.26
CA PHE A 34 -2.52 5.93 -3.29
C PHE A 34 -3.83 5.21 -2.94
N ILE A 35 -3.90 4.72 -1.72
CA ILE A 35 -4.85 3.72 -1.26
C ILE A 35 -5.85 4.36 -0.29
N ILE A 36 -7.10 3.88 -0.35
CA ILE A 36 -8.11 4.11 0.69
C ILE A 36 -8.50 2.80 1.37
N MET A 37 -8.83 2.89 2.66
CA MET A 37 -9.30 1.76 3.46
C MET A 37 -10.59 2.14 4.19
N PRO A 38 -11.74 1.45 3.93
CA PRO A 38 -13.03 1.78 4.54
C PRO A 38 -13.18 1.14 5.93
N VAL A 39 -12.40 1.63 6.90
CA VAL A 39 -12.34 1.09 8.27
C VAL A 39 -13.62 1.31 9.07
N GLY A 40 -14.46 2.32 8.70
CA GLY A 40 -15.74 2.59 9.33
C GLY A 40 -16.90 1.73 8.81
N ALA A 41 -16.68 0.93 7.74
CA ALA A 41 -17.73 0.08 7.17
C ALA A 41 -18.11 -1.06 8.10
N SER A 42 -19.41 -1.36 8.18
CA SER A 42 -19.94 -2.46 9.01
C SER A 42 -19.77 -3.84 8.38
N ASP A 43 -19.62 -3.89 7.06
CA ASP A 43 -19.37 -5.11 6.29
C ASP A 43 -18.63 -4.81 4.97
N LEU A 44 -18.23 -5.88 4.25
CA LEU A 44 -17.50 -5.74 2.98
C LEU A 44 -18.32 -5.04 1.90
N LEU A 45 -19.63 -5.26 1.84
CA LEU A 45 -20.49 -4.66 0.82
C LEU A 45 -20.56 -3.14 1.00
N GLU A 46 -20.75 -2.68 2.22
CA GLU A 46 -20.73 -1.26 2.57
C GLU A 46 -19.34 -0.66 2.27
N GLY A 47 -18.26 -1.34 2.67
CA GLY A 47 -16.90 -0.88 2.38
C GLY A 47 -16.64 -0.73 0.88
N MET A 48 -17.05 -1.69 0.07
CA MET A 48 -16.91 -1.61 -1.39
C MET A 48 -17.80 -0.53 -2.01
N GLN A 49 -18.99 -0.27 -1.44
CA GLN A 49 -19.85 0.84 -1.85
C GLN A 49 -19.16 2.18 -1.58
N MET A 50 -18.61 2.39 -0.38
CA MET A 50 -17.85 3.60 -0.04
C MET A 50 -16.70 3.82 -1.03
N CYS A 51 -15.90 2.80 -1.28
CA CYS A 51 -14.77 2.88 -2.22
C CYS A 51 -15.23 3.24 -3.64
N TYR A 52 -16.32 2.63 -4.12
CA TYR A 52 -16.86 2.94 -5.44
C TYR A 52 -17.38 4.38 -5.54
N GLU A 53 -18.12 4.85 -4.56
CA GLU A 53 -18.66 6.22 -4.55
C GLU A 53 -17.53 7.27 -4.49
N ILE A 54 -16.49 7.02 -3.69
CA ILE A 54 -15.28 7.85 -3.63
C ILE A 54 -14.57 7.85 -5.00
N ASN A 55 -14.41 6.68 -5.61
CA ASN A 55 -13.77 6.55 -6.93
C ASN A 55 -14.51 7.36 -8.00
N MET A 56 -15.86 7.37 -7.99
CA MET A 56 -16.65 8.15 -8.92
C MET A 56 -16.46 9.66 -8.73
N VAL A 57 -16.40 10.13 -7.47
CA VAL A 57 -16.13 11.54 -7.17
C VAL A 57 -14.71 11.93 -7.58
N LEU A 58 -13.73 11.05 -7.30
CA LEU A 58 -12.34 11.24 -7.72
C LEU A 58 -12.22 11.34 -9.25
N HIS A 59 -12.89 10.45 -9.98
CA HIS A 59 -12.99 10.49 -11.44
C HIS A 59 -13.42 11.89 -11.93
N ASP A 60 -14.51 12.40 -11.38
CA ASP A 60 -15.07 13.70 -11.80
C ASP A 60 -14.13 14.86 -11.46
N LEU A 61 -13.43 14.81 -10.32
CA LEU A 61 -12.43 15.80 -9.94
C LEU A 61 -11.24 15.80 -10.91
N ILE A 62 -10.72 14.61 -11.27
CA ILE A 62 -9.61 14.46 -12.23
C ILE A 62 -10.04 14.94 -13.61
N VAL A 63 -11.22 14.54 -14.09
CA VAL A 63 -11.75 14.99 -15.39
C VAL A 63 -11.91 16.50 -15.42
N ALA A 64 -12.41 17.11 -14.35
CA ALA A 64 -12.60 18.55 -14.28
C ALA A 64 -11.30 19.35 -14.39
N LYS A 65 -10.19 18.82 -13.88
CA LYS A 65 -8.89 19.50 -13.90
C LYS A 65 -8.06 19.15 -15.14
N TYR A 66 -8.01 17.87 -15.51
CA TYR A 66 -7.07 17.35 -16.51
C TYR A 66 -7.73 16.84 -17.80
N GLY A 67 -9.07 16.77 -17.82
CA GLY A 67 -9.81 16.20 -18.94
C GLY A 67 -9.91 14.67 -18.91
N LYS A 68 -10.71 14.12 -19.84
CA LYS A 68 -11.10 12.71 -19.85
C LYS A 68 -9.96 11.71 -20.03
N ILE A 69 -8.85 12.10 -20.64
CA ILE A 69 -7.70 11.21 -20.85
C ILE A 69 -6.98 10.88 -19.53
N ALA A 70 -7.09 11.76 -18.54
CA ALA A 70 -6.42 11.61 -17.25
C ALA A 70 -7.06 10.56 -16.32
N VAL A 71 -8.20 10.00 -16.71
CA VAL A 71 -8.84 8.87 -15.99
C VAL A 71 -8.60 7.53 -16.69
N ASN A 72 -7.61 7.43 -17.58
CA ASN A 72 -7.02 6.15 -17.92
C ASN A 72 -6.37 5.54 -16.66
N VAL A 73 -6.35 4.22 -16.60
CA VAL A 73 -5.88 3.49 -15.40
C VAL A 73 -4.49 2.91 -15.61
N GLY A 74 -3.78 2.73 -14.50
CA GLY A 74 -2.55 1.96 -14.44
C GLY A 74 -2.82 0.45 -14.40
N ASP A 75 -1.76 -0.33 -14.25
CA ASP A 75 -1.81 -1.81 -14.30
C ASP A 75 -2.63 -2.43 -13.16
N GLU A 76 -2.88 -1.69 -12.08
CA GLU A 76 -3.68 -2.10 -10.92
C GLU A 76 -5.04 -1.40 -10.83
N GLY A 77 -5.46 -0.73 -11.89
CA GLY A 77 -6.80 -0.15 -12.01
C GLY A 77 -6.99 1.22 -11.37
N GLY A 78 -6.02 1.77 -10.64
CA GLY A 78 -6.03 3.15 -10.17
C GLY A 78 -5.89 4.15 -11.33
N PHE A 79 -6.47 5.35 -11.21
CA PHE A 79 -6.31 6.40 -12.22
C PHE A 79 -4.85 6.84 -12.36
N ALA A 80 -4.44 7.18 -13.56
CA ALA A 80 -3.08 7.61 -13.88
C ALA A 80 -3.03 9.08 -14.36
N PRO A 81 -3.46 10.07 -13.54
CA PRO A 81 -3.45 11.46 -13.92
C PRO A 81 -2.03 12.03 -14.03
N PRO A 82 -1.81 13.11 -14.79
CA PRO A 82 -0.51 13.77 -14.90
C PRO A 82 -0.22 14.67 -13.69
N MET A 83 -0.30 14.08 -12.50
CA MET A 83 0.04 14.70 -11.21
C MET A 83 1.52 14.53 -10.90
N ARG A 84 2.03 15.27 -9.91
CA ARG A 84 3.41 15.21 -9.43
C ARG A 84 3.48 15.26 -7.91
N GLY A 85 4.56 14.72 -7.38
CA GLY A 85 4.79 14.65 -5.94
C GLY A 85 3.69 13.86 -5.22
N VAL A 86 3.52 14.12 -3.93
CA VAL A 86 2.56 13.39 -3.10
C VAL A 86 1.36 14.26 -2.67
N ASP A 87 1.55 15.57 -2.61
CA ASP A 87 0.53 16.46 -2.03
C ASP A 87 -0.71 16.56 -2.94
N GLU A 88 -0.52 16.68 -4.25
CA GLU A 88 -1.63 16.80 -5.19
C GLU A 88 -2.53 15.55 -5.24
N PRO A 89 -2.02 14.31 -5.39
CA PRO A 89 -2.84 13.12 -5.30
C PRO A 89 -3.61 13.03 -3.98
N MET A 90 -2.96 13.36 -2.86
CA MET A 90 -3.58 13.32 -1.54
C MET A 90 -4.69 14.36 -1.37
N GLU A 91 -4.49 15.57 -1.87
CA GLU A 91 -5.55 16.60 -1.88
C GLU A 91 -6.78 16.15 -2.69
N PHE A 92 -6.56 15.47 -3.82
CA PHE A 92 -7.65 14.94 -4.64
C PHE A 92 -8.38 13.80 -3.94
N LEU A 93 -7.66 12.86 -3.32
CA LEU A 93 -8.25 11.78 -2.54
C LEU A 93 -9.03 12.31 -1.34
N ALA A 94 -8.42 13.18 -0.53
CA ALA A 94 -9.08 13.76 0.65
C ALA A 94 -10.36 14.52 0.26
N LYS A 95 -10.31 15.28 -0.83
CA LYS A 95 -11.47 15.99 -1.36
C LYS A 95 -12.55 15.04 -1.89
N ALA A 96 -12.16 13.92 -2.50
CA ALA A 96 -13.11 12.91 -2.96
C ALA A 96 -13.81 12.24 -1.78
N VAL A 97 -13.07 11.85 -0.74
CA VAL A 97 -13.57 11.26 0.50
C VAL A 97 -14.53 12.23 1.22
N GLU A 98 -14.14 13.50 1.40
CA GLU A 98 -14.98 14.52 2.02
C GLU A 98 -16.30 14.72 1.26
N ARG A 99 -16.23 14.85 -0.08
CA ARG A 99 -17.42 15.06 -0.93
C ARG A 99 -18.36 13.86 -0.98
N SER A 100 -17.83 12.67 -0.78
CA SER A 100 -18.64 11.44 -0.69
C SER A 100 -19.28 11.25 0.69
N GLY A 101 -18.90 12.06 1.69
CA GLY A 101 -19.47 12.01 3.03
C GLY A 101 -18.89 10.95 3.95
N TYR A 102 -17.71 10.38 3.61
CA TYR A 102 -17.06 9.27 4.34
C TYR A 102 -15.78 9.67 5.07
N ALA A 103 -15.62 10.96 5.42
CA ALA A 103 -14.40 11.48 6.03
C ALA A 103 -14.01 10.79 7.35
N ASP A 104 -15.00 10.35 8.12
CA ASP A 104 -14.77 9.67 9.40
C ASP A 104 -14.61 8.14 9.26
N ASP A 105 -14.87 7.58 8.08
CA ASP A 105 -14.91 6.14 7.81
C ASP A 105 -13.71 5.63 7.02
N ILE A 106 -12.92 6.55 6.44
CA ILE A 106 -11.81 6.24 5.55
C ILE A 106 -10.48 6.63 6.17
N VAL A 107 -9.50 5.73 6.09
CA VAL A 107 -8.08 6.04 6.31
C VAL A 107 -7.29 5.79 5.03
N TYR A 108 -6.08 6.34 4.96
CA TYR A 108 -5.25 6.28 3.75
C TYR A 108 -4.09 5.30 3.92
N GLY A 109 -3.58 4.84 2.78
CA GLY A 109 -2.35 4.09 2.68
C GLY A 109 -1.57 4.46 1.43
N TYR A 110 -0.33 4.02 1.39
CA TYR A 110 0.56 4.13 0.25
C TYR A 110 1.25 2.80 0.01
N ASP A 111 1.45 2.45 -1.27
CA ASP A 111 2.62 1.69 -1.66
C ASP A 111 3.61 2.67 -2.31
N ALA A 112 4.72 2.88 -1.64
CA ALA A 112 5.74 3.79 -2.12
C ALA A 112 6.66 3.15 -3.14
N ALA A 113 6.87 1.83 -3.06
CA ALA A 113 7.80 1.06 -3.86
C ALA A 113 9.15 1.80 -4.04
N ALA A 114 9.72 2.26 -2.91
CA ALA A 114 10.77 3.28 -2.90
C ALA A 114 12.08 2.84 -3.56
N SER A 115 12.31 1.54 -3.72
CA SER A 115 13.42 1.00 -4.51
C SER A 115 13.40 1.51 -5.97
N HIS A 116 12.21 1.85 -6.50
CA HIS A 116 12.04 2.29 -7.88
C HIS A 116 12.50 3.73 -8.14
N TRP A 117 12.57 4.55 -7.12
CA TRP A 117 13.05 5.94 -7.19
C TRP A 117 14.30 6.17 -6.35
N TYR A 118 15.00 5.06 -5.97
CA TYR A 118 16.32 5.09 -5.34
C TYR A 118 17.43 4.99 -6.38
N ASP A 119 18.37 5.94 -6.35
CA ASP A 119 19.59 5.94 -7.16
C ASP A 119 20.67 5.11 -6.44
N TRP A 120 20.85 3.86 -6.86
CA TRP A 120 21.78 2.91 -6.26
C TRP A 120 23.25 3.33 -6.34
N ASP A 121 23.62 4.10 -7.38
CA ASP A 121 25.00 4.57 -7.56
C ASP A 121 25.32 5.72 -6.59
N LYS A 122 24.35 6.57 -6.32
CA LYS A 122 24.52 7.75 -5.45
C LYS A 122 24.11 7.50 -4.00
N GLY A 123 23.30 6.50 -3.73
CA GLY A 123 22.75 6.23 -2.41
C GLY A 123 21.72 7.27 -1.94
N ILE A 124 20.90 7.77 -2.86
CA ILE A 124 19.88 8.81 -2.62
C ILE A 124 18.56 8.45 -3.28
N TYR A 125 17.49 9.10 -2.85
CA TYR A 125 16.17 9.01 -3.46
C TYR A 125 15.94 10.19 -4.41
N LEU A 126 15.29 9.94 -5.54
CA LEU A 126 14.87 10.95 -6.52
C LEU A 126 13.37 11.14 -6.42
N PHE A 127 12.89 12.20 -5.79
CA PHE A 127 11.47 12.42 -5.53
C PHE A 127 11.05 13.83 -5.93
N ASP A 128 10.03 13.94 -6.78
CA ASP A 128 9.50 15.20 -7.35
C ASP A 128 10.63 16.11 -7.87
N GLY A 129 11.57 15.51 -8.61
CA GLY A 129 12.72 16.19 -9.20
C GLY A 129 13.80 16.63 -8.21
N ASN A 130 13.71 16.25 -6.94
CA ASN A 130 14.68 16.58 -5.90
C ASN A 130 15.49 15.37 -5.48
N GLU A 131 16.75 15.57 -5.10
CA GLU A 131 17.57 14.57 -4.43
C GLU A 131 17.27 14.60 -2.92
N MET A 132 16.90 13.44 -2.35
CA MET A 132 16.61 13.28 -0.93
C MET A 132 17.47 12.18 -0.33
N ASN A 133 17.97 12.41 0.89
CA ASN A 133 18.55 11.34 1.69
C ASN A 133 17.46 10.56 2.46
N ARG A 134 17.85 9.45 3.09
CA ARG A 134 16.95 8.61 3.90
C ARG A 134 16.14 9.41 4.94
N ASP A 135 16.80 10.29 5.69
CA ASP A 135 16.15 11.03 6.77
C ASP A 135 15.07 11.97 6.22
N GLN A 136 15.32 12.58 5.06
CA GLN A 136 14.35 13.46 4.40
C GLN A 136 13.11 12.67 3.91
N VAL A 137 13.31 11.44 3.43
CA VAL A 137 12.20 10.55 3.03
C VAL A 137 11.40 10.11 4.28
N ILE A 138 12.08 9.78 5.38
CA ILE A 138 11.41 9.47 6.66
C ILE A 138 10.56 10.67 7.12
N GLU A 139 11.10 11.88 7.10
CA GLU A 139 10.36 13.09 7.48
C GLU A 139 9.18 13.41 6.54
N LEU A 140 9.26 13.02 5.26
CA LEU A 140 8.14 13.10 4.33
C LEU A 140 6.95 12.27 4.85
N TYR A 141 7.17 10.99 5.24
CA TYR A 141 6.11 10.14 5.77
C TYR A 141 5.60 10.62 7.13
N VAL A 142 6.48 11.11 8.01
CA VAL A 142 6.06 11.72 9.29
C VAL A 142 5.12 12.91 9.04
N ARG A 143 5.42 13.75 8.05
CA ARG A 143 4.54 14.85 7.64
C ARG A 143 3.19 14.33 7.12
N LEU A 144 3.21 13.34 6.23
CA LEU A 144 1.99 12.78 5.65
C LEU A 144 1.07 12.16 6.71
N CYS A 145 1.63 11.42 7.68
CA CYS A 145 0.88 10.85 8.79
C CYS A 145 0.33 11.90 9.76
N ARG A 146 0.98 13.07 9.87
CA ARG A 146 0.47 14.19 10.64
C ARG A 146 -0.70 14.90 9.93
N ASP A 147 -0.60 15.05 8.61
CA ASP A 147 -1.51 15.87 7.81
C ASP A 147 -2.75 15.07 7.34
N TYR A 148 -2.66 13.74 7.29
CA TYR A 148 -3.73 12.82 6.86
C TYR A 148 -3.82 11.62 7.82
N PRO A 149 -4.99 10.98 7.99
CA PRO A 149 -5.14 9.75 8.75
C PRO A 149 -4.56 8.54 7.96
N VAL A 150 -3.24 8.48 7.85
CA VAL A 150 -2.52 7.38 7.20
C VAL A 150 -2.43 6.20 8.16
N ALA A 151 -2.82 5.02 7.74
CA ALA A 151 -2.80 3.80 8.55
C ALA A 151 -1.84 2.72 8.03
N SER A 152 -1.39 2.80 6.78
CA SER A 152 -0.47 1.82 6.19
C SER A 152 0.47 2.47 5.19
N ILE A 153 1.75 2.09 5.24
CA ILE A 153 2.78 2.48 4.27
C ILE A 153 3.58 1.23 3.91
N GLU A 154 3.53 0.87 2.63
CA GLU A 154 4.26 -0.24 2.05
C GLU A 154 5.55 0.26 1.40
N ASP A 155 6.65 -0.48 1.64
CA ASP A 155 7.99 -0.24 1.10
C ASP A 155 8.41 1.25 1.07
N PRO A 156 8.36 1.93 2.24
CA PRO A 156 8.65 3.37 2.32
C PRO A 156 10.09 3.74 1.97
N LEU A 157 11.00 2.79 2.05
CA LEU A 157 12.43 2.94 1.73
C LEU A 157 12.88 1.80 0.82
N MET A 158 14.10 1.87 0.31
CA MET A 158 14.64 0.84 -0.56
C MET A 158 14.78 -0.51 0.18
N GLU A 159 14.67 -1.60 -0.54
CA GLU A 159 14.45 -2.97 -0.08
C GLU A 159 15.53 -3.54 0.85
N ASP A 160 16.74 -2.99 0.86
CA ASP A 160 17.82 -3.42 1.73
C ASP A 160 18.01 -2.54 2.98
N ASP A 161 17.24 -1.44 3.12
CA ASP A 161 17.38 -0.49 4.24
C ASP A 161 16.55 -0.89 5.47
N PHE A 162 16.86 -2.04 6.06
CA PHE A 162 16.20 -2.54 7.26
C PHE A 162 16.30 -1.56 8.45
N GLU A 163 17.45 -0.88 8.59
CA GLU A 163 17.65 0.13 9.64
C GLU A 163 16.71 1.33 9.47
N GLY A 164 16.61 1.86 8.25
CA GLY A 164 15.70 2.98 7.96
C GLY A 164 14.24 2.63 8.18
N HIS A 165 13.82 1.42 7.80
CA HIS A 165 12.49 0.91 8.09
C HIS A 165 12.24 0.80 9.61
N ALA A 166 13.21 0.32 10.40
CA ALA A 166 13.10 0.27 11.86
C ALA A 166 12.91 1.67 12.48
N ILE A 167 13.60 2.69 11.96
CA ILE A 167 13.40 4.08 12.38
C ILE A 167 11.97 4.55 12.08
N LEU A 168 11.40 4.16 10.94
CA LEU A 168 10.01 4.48 10.59
C LEU A 168 9.00 3.81 11.53
N VAL A 169 9.21 2.53 11.87
CA VAL A 169 8.36 1.82 12.85
C VAL A 169 8.36 2.54 14.19
N GLU A 170 9.53 3.02 14.66
CA GLU A 170 9.64 3.77 15.92
C GLU A 170 8.95 5.15 15.83
N LYS A 171 9.13 5.88 14.73
CA LYS A 171 8.60 7.24 14.58
C LYS A 171 7.10 7.29 14.30
N LEU A 172 6.54 6.25 13.68
CA LEU A 172 5.16 6.19 13.20
C LEU A 172 4.35 5.17 14.01
N GLU A 173 4.33 5.33 15.34
CA GLU A 173 3.55 4.46 16.23
C GLU A 173 2.07 4.41 15.79
N GLY A 174 1.56 3.19 15.62
CA GLY A 174 0.17 2.95 15.18
C GLY A 174 -0.04 2.93 13.68
N VAL A 175 0.99 3.22 12.88
CA VAL A 175 0.96 3.05 11.42
C VAL A 175 1.51 1.67 11.05
N GLN A 176 0.85 0.99 10.13
CA GLN A 176 1.33 -0.26 9.58
C GLN A 176 2.47 0.03 8.60
N ILE A 177 3.68 -0.42 8.90
CA ILE A 177 4.83 -0.41 8.00
C ILE A 177 4.94 -1.81 7.41
N VAL A 178 4.69 -1.90 6.10
CA VAL A 178 4.56 -3.16 5.37
C VAL A 178 5.79 -3.38 4.52
N GLY A 179 6.36 -4.57 4.60
CA GLY A 179 7.44 -4.98 3.68
C GLY A 179 6.92 -5.90 2.59
N ASP A 180 6.99 -5.45 1.32
CA ASP A 180 6.84 -6.26 0.12
C ASP A 180 8.21 -6.63 -0.44
N ASP A 181 8.89 -5.72 -1.12
CA ASP A 181 10.24 -5.94 -1.64
C ASP A 181 11.24 -6.22 -0.51
N LEU A 182 11.04 -5.61 0.66
CA LEU A 182 11.84 -5.86 1.87
C LEU A 182 11.81 -7.35 2.28
N PHE A 183 10.70 -8.06 2.08
CA PHE A 183 10.51 -9.45 2.55
C PHE A 183 10.29 -10.46 1.44
N THR A 184 9.71 -10.07 0.31
CA THR A 184 9.38 -10.93 -0.83
C THR A 184 8.64 -12.22 -0.46
N THR A 185 7.77 -12.17 0.56
CA THR A 185 7.10 -13.36 1.16
C THR A 185 8.12 -14.43 1.66
N ASN A 186 9.40 -14.09 1.79
CA ASN A 186 10.48 -15.00 2.14
C ASN A 186 10.71 -15.04 3.66
N LEU A 187 10.65 -16.24 4.22
CA LEU A 187 10.78 -16.47 5.67
C LEU A 187 12.14 -16.00 6.24
N GLU A 188 13.23 -16.06 5.47
CA GLU A 188 14.56 -15.64 5.96
C GLU A 188 14.63 -14.12 6.10
N TYR A 189 14.15 -13.38 5.10
CA TYR A 189 14.07 -11.91 5.17
C TYR A 189 13.08 -11.45 6.25
N LEU A 190 11.94 -12.13 6.38
CA LEU A 190 10.97 -11.84 7.42
C LEU A 190 11.54 -12.05 8.83
N ARG A 191 12.34 -13.12 9.05
CA ARG A 191 13.05 -13.35 10.33
C ARG A 191 14.00 -12.20 10.65
N ARG A 192 14.77 -11.75 9.66
CA ARG A 192 15.63 -10.60 9.81
C ARG A 192 14.83 -9.34 10.17
N GLY A 193 13.71 -9.09 9.47
CA GLY A 193 12.86 -7.95 9.76
C GLY A 193 12.29 -7.94 11.18
N VAL A 194 11.89 -9.11 11.68
CA VAL A 194 11.44 -9.27 13.07
C VAL A 194 12.58 -9.04 14.08
N GLU A 195 13.78 -9.58 13.81
CA GLU A 195 14.96 -9.41 14.68
C GLU A 195 15.43 -7.95 14.73
N GLU A 196 15.38 -7.24 13.61
CA GLU A 196 15.80 -5.83 13.46
C GLU A 196 14.65 -4.83 13.71
N ASN A 197 13.41 -5.32 13.94
CA ASN A 197 12.20 -4.49 14.09
C ASN A 197 11.95 -3.56 12.90
N SER A 198 12.20 -4.06 11.68
CA SER A 198 12.20 -3.24 10.47
C SER A 198 10.80 -3.00 9.87
N ALA A 199 9.79 -3.73 10.34
CA ALA A 199 8.39 -3.56 9.94
C ALA A 199 7.48 -4.04 11.06
N ASN A 200 6.16 -3.89 10.89
CA ASN A 200 5.16 -4.48 11.78
C ASN A 200 4.10 -5.26 10.98
N ALA A 201 4.25 -5.32 9.65
CA ALA A 201 3.45 -6.14 8.76
C ALA A 201 4.28 -6.61 7.57
N MET A 202 3.86 -7.74 6.97
CA MET A 202 4.38 -8.20 5.68
C MET A 202 3.30 -8.13 4.61
N LEU A 203 3.68 -7.79 3.39
CA LEU A 203 2.86 -8.08 2.22
C LEU A 203 3.01 -9.56 1.88
N TRP A 204 1.91 -10.25 1.73
CA TRP A 204 1.91 -11.67 1.50
C TRP A 204 1.33 -11.98 0.11
N LYS A 205 2.17 -12.51 -0.75
CA LYS A 205 1.83 -12.91 -2.11
C LYS A 205 2.07 -14.41 -2.26
N PHE A 206 1.01 -15.21 -2.32
CA PHE A 206 1.08 -16.67 -2.28
C PHE A 206 1.90 -17.32 -3.40
N ASN A 207 2.15 -16.57 -4.48
CA ASN A 207 2.92 -17.03 -5.65
C ASN A 207 4.32 -16.40 -5.75
N GLN A 208 4.79 -15.62 -4.76
CA GLN A 208 6.06 -14.89 -4.84
C GLN A 208 7.26 -15.76 -4.46
N VAL A 209 7.12 -16.61 -3.44
CA VAL A 209 8.23 -17.40 -2.90
C VAL A 209 8.40 -18.78 -3.57
N GLY A 210 7.45 -19.21 -4.39
CA GLY A 210 7.55 -20.41 -5.20
C GLY A 210 6.53 -21.50 -4.89
N THR A 211 6.21 -21.77 -3.63
CA THR A 211 5.16 -22.71 -3.23
C THR A 211 4.20 -22.10 -2.21
N ILE A 212 2.94 -22.57 -2.25
CA ILE A 212 1.92 -22.16 -1.26
C ILE A 212 2.36 -22.56 0.16
N SER A 213 3.03 -23.69 0.32
CA SER A 213 3.51 -24.14 1.64
C SER A 213 4.50 -23.16 2.23
N GLU A 214 5.50 -22.71 1.48
CA GLU A 214 6.48 -21.72 1.92
C GLU A 214 5.81 -20.37 2.24
N ALA A 215 4.84 -19.95 1.41
CA ALA A 215 4.07 -18.74 1.65
C ALA A 215 3.25 -18.83 2.95
N LEU A 216 2.59 -19.98 3.22
CA LEU A 216 1.85 -20.20 4.46
C LEU A 216 2.76 -20.26 5.69
N ASP A 217 3.97 -20.85 5.56
CA ASP A 217 4.97 -20.86 6.64
C ASP A 217 5.42 -19.43 7.00
N ALA A 218 5.57 -18.55 5.98
CA ALA A 218 5.89 -17.15 6.21
C ALA A 218 4.76 -16.40 6.93
N ALA A 219 3.49 -16.63 6.51
CA ALA A 219 2.32 -16.02 7.17
C ALA A 219 2.18 -16.49 8.64
N ASP A 220 2.33 -17.79 8.90
CA ASP A 220 2.28 -18.33 10.26
C ASP A 220 3.38 -17.74 11.15
N PHE A 221 4.59 -17.58 10.61
CA PHE A 221 5.69 -16.95 11.34
C PHE A 221 5.39 -15.47 11.62
N ALA A 222 4.84 -14.73 10.64
CA ALA A 222 4.44 -13.31 10.80
C ALA A 222 3.46 -13.17 11.97
N TYR A 223 2.36 -13.92 11.97
CA TYR A 223 1.36 -13.89 13.04
C TYR A 223 1.94 -14.23 14.41
N ARG A 224 2.78 -15.26 14.50
CA ARG A 224 3.44 -15.64 15.76
C ARG A 224 4.42 -14.59 16.28
N SER A 225 4.94 -13.76 15.37
CA SER A 225 5.86 -12.66 15.71
C SER A 225 5.14 -11.36 16.00
N GLY A 226 3.80 -11.33 15.94
CA GLY A 226 2.98 -10.13 16.15
C GLY A 226 2.90 -9.20 14.95
N TYR A 227 3.30 -9.64 13.77
CA TYR A 227 3.18 -8.90 12.51
C TYR A 227 1.78 -9.03 11.94
N GLY A 228 1.30 -7.95 11.29
CA GLY A 228 0.17 -8.02 10.39
C GLY A 228 0.53 -8.78 9.10
N VAL A 229 -0.48 -9.36 8.44
CA VAL A 229 -0.32 -9.98 7.13
C VAL A 229 -1.32 -9.32 6.18
N GLN A 230 -0.80 -8.60 5.20
CA GLN A 230 -1.58 -7.98 4.14
C GLN A 230 -1.54 -8.88 2.92
N VAL A 231 -2.66 -9.54 2.63
CA VAL A 231 -2.76 -10.43 1.47
C VAL A 231 -2.91 -9.58 0.21
N SER A 232 -2.01 -9.77 -0.74
CA SER A 232 -1.94 -8.94 -1.94
C SER A 232 -2.00 -9.74 -3.22
N GLU A 233 -2.53 -9.11 -4.25
CA GLU A 233 -2.45 -9.53 -5.64
C GLU A 233 -1.06 -9.24 -6.25
N ARG A 234 -0.90 -9.50 -7.53
CA ARG A 234 0.22 -9.09 -8.38
C ARG A 234 -0.29 -8.17 -9.48
N SER A 235 0.48 -7.13 -9.84
CA SER A 235 0.15 -6.28 -10.99
C SER A 235 -0.05 -7.14 -12.26
N GLY A 236 -1.16 -6.92 -12.98
CA GLY A 236 -1.49 -7.73 -14.15
C GLY A 236 -1.92 -9.17 -13.83
N GLU A 237 -2.45 -9.43 -12.64
CA GLU A 237 -2.94 -10.74 -12.17
C GLU A 237 -4.03 -11.31 -13.11
N THR A 238 -4.21 -12.64 -13.04
CA THR A 238 -5.26 -13.34 -13.78
C THR A 238 -6.61 -13.29 -13.06
N GLU A 239 -7.66 -13.86 -13.67
CA GLU A 239 -8.99 -13.98 -13.04
C GLU A 239 -9.07 -15.13 -12.00
N ASP A 240 -7.95 -15.71 -11.56
CA ASP A 240 -7.93 -16.74 -10.52
C ASP A 240 -8.39 -16.17 -9.17
N THR A 241 -9.34 -16.86 -8.52
CA THR A 241 -9.97 -16.38 -7.29
C THR A 241 -9.33 -16.91 -6.01
N SER A 242 -8.22 -17.63 -6.09
CA SER A 242 -7.56 -18.26 -4.94
C SER A 242 -7.21 -17.26 -3.85
N ILE A 243 -6.81 -16.02 -4.23
CA ILE A 243 -6.50 -14.94 -3.29
C ILE A 243 -7.68 -14.61 -2.36
N ALA A 244 -8.92 -14.65 -2.86
CA ALA A 244 -10.11 -14.35 -2.06
C ALA A 244 -10.33 -15.41 -0.97
N ASP A 245 -10.06 -16.69 -1.26
CA ASP A 245 -10.11 -17.75 -0.25
C ASP A 245 -8.96 -17.65 0.75
N LEU A 246 -7.75 -17.31 0.27
CA LEU A 246 -6.55 -17.17 1.10
C LEU A 246 -6.64 -15.96 2.05
N SER A 247 -7.24 -14.85 1.61
CA SER A 247 -7.41 -13.66 2.44
C SER A 247 -8.34 -13.85 3.64
N VAL A 248 -9.21 -14.87 3.60
CA VAL A 248 -10.13 -15.23 4.70
C VAL A 248 -9.59 -16.40 5.53
N ALA A 249 -8.70 -17.23 4.96
CA ALA A 249 -8.17 -18.42 5.60
C ALA A 249 -7.15 -18.13 6.68
#